data_16c995bcdb95275b5d9ca790431eafb4
#
_entry.id   16c995bcdb95275b5d9ca790431eafb4
#
_cell.length_a   1.000
_cell.length_b   1.000
_cell.length_c   1.000
_cell.angle_alpha   90.00
_cell.angle_beta   90.00
_cell.angle_gamma   90.00
#
_symmetry.space_group_name_H-M   'P 1'
#
loop_
_entity.id
_entity.type
_entity.pdbx_description
1 polymer ?
#
loop_
_entity_poly.entity_id
_entity_poly.type
_entity_poly.pdbx_seq_one_letter_code
_entity_poly.pdbx_strand_id
1 'polypeptide(L)'
;MFEADKPIRHVENDEYGRKKYIDNLAYAILTDDDSEGLIVGVEGEWGSGKTSIKNMLIERLQQMPLPSCKTHLIEFDAWMYSRSGEMVSALFSEISAGLSPRLKWYQRLRVRLSGYGGAFKHVVQLGLDILGACSLPANVSIGIAVISWGFQALSKEFSNDALQGKALPGKGMGTVNRLHRTKDALRENLESQSDRIVVFIDDLDRLLDDEIGSLIQAVKAVGDLPHVTYVLFYDKSYVAQALDKVSHDRGAEFLEKIVQIPAVVPELSFSDLHKSLKNEILRIGWRDNLSFGREQDIFNQCICPFIRSKRDMMRFLNDFRLYYAALGDDVELLDLAGITALRIFCSELYQWVSEKRDYLTDLEFVDNNSEMYVNRQNKKEKKLEDEIHAAQNA
;
A
#
# COMPACT_ATOMS: atom_id res chain seq x y z
N MET A 1 4.41 -19.26 -18.45
CA MET A 1 5.19 -18.04 -18.18
C MET A 1 4.84 -17.57 -16.79
N PHE A 2 5.82 -17.27 -15.93
CA PHE A 2 5.56 -16.74 -14.58
C PHE A 2 5.02 -15.30 -14.68
N GLU A 3 4.05 -14.99 -13.87
CA GLU A 3 3.46 -13.65 -13.79
C GLU A 3 3.89 -12.98 -12.50
N ALA A 4 4.41 -11.77 -12.61
CA ALA A 4 4.72 -10.96 -11.44
C ALA A 4 3.42 -10.38 -10.84
N ASP A 5 3.31 -10.38 -9.52
CA ASP A 5 2.24 -9.68 -8.79
C ASP A 5 2.48 -8.16 -8.93
N LYS A 6 2.11 -7.63 -10.10
CA LYS A 6 2.26 -6.20 -10.41
C LYS A 6 0.94 -5.48 -10.15
N PRO A 7 0.98 -4.32 -9.48
CA PRO A 7 -0.21 -3.52 -9.31
C PRO A 7 -0.73 -3.03 -10.68
N ILE A 8 -2.05 -3.01 -10.81
CA ILE A 8 -2.75 -2.47 -11.99
C ILE A 8 -2.44 -0.98 -12.09
N ARG A 9 -2.21 -0.50 -13.32
CA ARG A 9 -1.90 0.91 -13.59
C ARG A 9 -3.05 1.69 -14.23
N HIS A 10 -3.93 1.00 -14.96
CA HIS A 10 -5.00 1.60 -15.74
C HIS A 10 -6.35 1.10 -15.27
N VAL A 11 -7.33 2.00 -15.16
CA VAL A 11 -8.71 1.67 -14.75
C VAL A 11 -9.37 0.67 -15.71
N GLU A 12 -8.96 0.66 -16.98
CA GLU A 12 -9.46 -0.28 -17.99
C GLU A 12 -9.08 -1.74 -17.71
N ASN A 13 -8.02 -1.95 -16.94
CA ASN A 13 -7.53 -3.28 -16.53
C ASN A 13 -8.15 -3.75 -15.20
N ASP A 14 -9.15 -3.04 -14.68
CA ASP A 14 -9.84 -3.41 -13.44
C ASP A 14 -10.77 -4.60 -13.67
N GLU A 15 -10.33 -5.78 -13.24
CA GLU A 15 -11.10 -7.03 -13.32
C GLU A 15 -12.15 -7.17 -12.20
N TYR A 16 -12.12 -6.29 -11.19
CA TYR A 16 -12.89 -6.44 -9.94
C TYR A 16 -13.95 -5.37 -9.72
N GLY A 17 -14.25 -4.54 -10.74
CA GLY A 17 -15.34 -3.56 -10.70
C GLY A 17 -15.11 -2.39 -9.73
N ARG A 18 -13.87 -2.04 -9.41
CA ARG A 18 -13.50 -0.95 -8.49
C ARG A 18 -13.61 0.43 -9.11
N LYS A 19 -13.85 0.53 -10.41
CA LYS A 19 -13.96 1.79 -11.14
C LYS A 19 -14.88 2.79 -10.45
N LYS A 20 -16.10 2.36 -10.04
CA LYS A 20 -17.07 3.25 -9.38
C LYS A 20 -16.53 3.78 -8.03
N TYR A 21 -15.83 2.95 -7.27
CA TYR A 21 -15.19 3.35 -6.02
C TYR A 21 -14.13 4.43 -6.29
N ILE A 22 -13.29 4.22 -7.29
CA ILE A 22 -12.23 5.16 -7.69
C ILE A 22 -12.81 6.46 -8.21
N ASP A 23 -13.87 6.42 -9.04
CA ASP A 23 -14.56 7.60 -9.53
C ASP A 23 -15.15 8.43 -8.39
N ASN A 24 -15.79 7.80 -7.41
CA ASN A 24 -16.34 8.48 -6.24
C ASN A 24 -15.23 9.10 -5.36
N LEU A 25 -14.14 8.38 -5.15
CA LEU A 25 -13.00 8.87 -4.36
C LEU A 25 -12.31 10.05 -5.07
N ALA A 26 -12.09 9.96 -6.38
CA ALA A 26 -11.55 11.06 -7.18
C ALA A 26 -12.47 12.29 -7.14
N TYR A 27 -13.79 12.07 -7.25
CA TYR A 27 -14.77 13.14 -7.14
C TYR A 27 -14.72 13.81 -5.76
N ALA A 28 -14.70 13.03 -4.67
CA ALA A 28 -14.60 13.57 -3.32
C ALA A 28 -13.35 14.43 -3.11
N ILE A 29 -12.18 13.96 -3.60
CA ILE A 29 -10.92 14.71 -3.53
C ILE A 29 -10.98 16.03 -4.31
N LEU A 30 -11.67 16.06 -5.46
CA LEU A 30 -11.73 17.23 -6.34
C LEU A 30 -12.83 18.23 -5.98
N THR A 31 -13.87 17.81 -5.24
CA THR A 31 -15.03 18.66 -4.92
C THR A 31 -15.07 19.13 -3.49
N ASP A 32 -14.10 18.73 -2.68
CA ASP A 32 -14.00 19.21 -1.31
C ASP A 32 -13.82 20.73 -1.27
N ASP A 33 -14.42 21.36 -0.24
CA ASP A 33 -14.25 22.82 -0.02
C ASP A 33 -12.85 23.04 0.56
N ASP A 34 -11.94 23.49 -0.30
CA ASP A 34 -10.49 23.55 -0.07
C ASP A 34 -10.04 24.53 1.04
N SER A 35 -10.94 25.07 1.82
CA SER A 35 -10.62 26.04 2.89
C SER A 35 -9.75 25.46 4.01
N GLU A 36 -9.87 24.16 4.25
CA GLU A 36 -9.07 23.41 5.23
C GLU A 36 -8.52 22.16 4.54
N GLY A 37 -7.27 21.78 4.79
CA GLY A 37 -6.68 20.61 4.14
C GLY A 37 -7.43 19.30 4.44
N LEU A 38 -7.30 18.32 3.56
CA LEU A 38 -8.00 17.06 3.63
C LEU A 38 -7.05 15.88 3.84
N ILE A 39 -7.39 14.98 4.77
CA ILE A 39 -6.68 13.71 4.98
C ILE A 39 -7.63 12.56 4.71
N VAL A 40 -7.34 11.81 3.64
CA VAL A 40 -8.07 10.62 3.21
C VAL A 40 -7.28 9.37 3.56
N GLY A 41 -7.91 8.41 4.22
CA GLY A 41 -7.32 7.11 4.53
C GLY A 41 -7.88 6.03 3.63
N VAL A 42 -7.10 5.46 2.73
CA VAL A 42 -7.46 4.29 1.93
C VAL A 42 -7.08 3.04 2.72
N GLU A 43 -8.09 2.50 3.42
CA GLU A 43 -7.93 1.40 4.37
C GLU A 43 -8.13 0.05 3.70
N GLY A 44 -7.19 -0.88 3.87
CA GLY A 44 -7.32 -2.24 3.36
C GLY A 44 -6.23 -3.15 3.88
N GLU A 45 -6.55 -4.44 4.00
CA GLU A 45 -5.60 -5.46 4.42
C GLU A 45 -4.42 -5.61 3.46
N TRP A 46 -3.39 -6.32 3.91
CA TRP A 46 -2.26 -6.67 3.05
C TRP A 46 -2.73 -7.54 1.87
N GLY A 47 -2.41 -7.11 0.65
CA GLY A 47 -2.85 -7.81 -0.57
C GLY A 47 -4.22 -7.39 -1.10
N SER A 48 -4.93 -6.47 -0.44
CA SER A 48 -6.23 -5.93 -0.90
C SER A 48 -6.17 -5.13 -2.19
N GLY A 49 -4.95 -4.78 -2.66
CA GLY A 49 -4.73 -4.02 -3.90
C GLY A 49 -4.67 -2.51 -3.71
N LYS A 50 -4.29 -2.01 -2.54
CA LYS A 50 -4.11 -0.57 -2.23
C LYS A 50 -3.28 0.16 -3.28
N THR A 51 -2.13 -0.37 -3.66
CA THR A 51 -1.25 0.24 -4.68
C THR A 51 -1.90 0.27 -6.07
N SER A 52 -2.73 -0.73 -6.43
CA SER A 52 -3.52 -0.69 -7.67
C SER A 52 -4.56 0.43 -7.63
N ILE A 53 -5.24 0.60 -6.49
CA ILE A 53 -6.19 1.71 -6.29
C ILE A 53 -5.48 3.05 -6.38
N LYS A 54 -4.30 3.19 -5.77
CA LYS A 54 -3.46 4.40 -5.88
C LYS A 54 -3.20 4.75 -7.35
N ASN A 55 -2.71 3.80 -8.14
CA ASN A 55 -2.37 4.03 -9.54
C ASN A 55 -3.60 4.44 -10.36
N MET A 56 -4.70 3.72 -10.20
CA MET A 56 -5.96 4.01 -10.90
C MET A 56 -6.56 5.36 -10.47
N LEU A 57 -6.43 5.72 -9.19
CA LEU A 57 -6.87 7.02 -8.66
C LEU A 57 -6.04 8.17 -9.24
N ILE A 58 -4.72 8.01 -9.33
CA ILE A 58 -3.82 8.97 -9.98
C ILE A 58 -4.22 9.17 -11.44
N GLU A 59 -4.41 8.08 -12.19
CA GLU A 59 -4.87 8.14 -13.59
C GLU A 59 -6.21 8.88 -13.69
N ARG A 60 -7.16 8.58 -12.81
CA ARG A 60 -8.47 9.19 -12.82
C ARG A 60 -8.45 10.69 -12.53
N LEU A 61 -7.67 11.11 -11.54
CA LEU A 61 -7.47 12.53 -11.22
C LEU A 61 -6.81 13.31 -12.38
N GLN A 62 -5.89 12.67 -13.13
CA GLN A 62 -5.32 13.26 -14.34
C GLN A 62 -6.33 13.43 -15.48
N GLN A 63 -7.30 12.50 -15.56
CA GLN A 63 -8.36 12.54 -16.58
C GLN A 63 -9.52 13.48 -16.24
N MET A 64 -9.62 13.96 -15.00
CA MET A 64 -10.65 14.87 -14.51
C MET A 64 -10.07 16.26 -14.20
N PRO A 65 -9.56 16.99 -15.21
CA PRO A 65 -8.98 18.31 -14.96
C PRO A 65 -10.08 19.28 -14.54
N LEU A 66 -9.80 20.08 -13.51
CA LEU A 66 -10.66 21.17 -13.12
C LEU A 66 -10.44 22.36 -14.06
N PRO A 67 -11.51 23.02 -14.56
CA PRO A 67 -11.38 24.10 -15.55
C PRO A 67 -10.59 25.31 -15.06
N SER A 68 -10.56 25.57 -13.75
CA SER A 68 -10.04 26.79 -13.15
C SER A 68 -8.76 26.61 -12.34
N CYS A 69 -8.31 25.36 -12.08
CA CYS A 69 -7.11 25.11 -11.27
C CYS A 69 -6.34 23.88 -11.76
N LYS A 70 -5.05 23.83 -11.46
CA LYS A 70 -4.22 22.65 -11.71
C LYS A 70 -4.18 21.78 -10.47
N THR A 71 -4.21 20.47 -10.71
CA THR A 71 -3.97 19.48 -9.65
C THR A 71 -2.54 18.94 -9.77
N HIS A 72 -1.74 19.17 -8.74
CA HIS A 72 -0.38 18.63 -8.62
C HIS A 72 -0.45 17.30 -7.88
N LEU A 73 -0.11 16.21 -8.55
CA LEU A 73 -0.11 14.86 -7.97
C LEU A 73 1.32 14.50 -7.58
N ILE A 74 1.53 14.17 -6.32
CA ILE A 74 2.83 13.88 -5.73
C ILE A 74 2.76 12.50 -5.10
N GLU A 75 3.65 11.62 -5.51
CA GLU A 75 3.76 10.27 -4.94
C GLU A 75 4.92 10.23 -3.96
N PHE A 76 4.67 9.72 -2.78
CA PHE A 76 5.67 9.45 -1.76
C PHE A 76 5.62 7.98 -1.35
N ASP A 77 6.68 7.26 -1.68
CA ASP A 77 6.90 5.89 -1.24
C ASP A 77 7.65 5.92 0.10
N ALA A 78 6.90 5.78 1.18
CA ALA A 78 7.44 5.91 2.52
C ALA A 78 8.49 4.83 2.84
N TRP A 79 8.32 3.63 2.29
CA TRP A 79 9.24 2.51 2.52
C TRP A 79 10.67 2.77 2.00
N MET A 80 10.82 3.54 0.92
CA MET A 80 12.14 3.91 0.39
C MET A 80 12.98 4.71 1.37
N TYR A 81 12.34 5.40 2.32
CA TYR A 81 12.98 6.24 3.33
C TYR A 81 13.03 5.59 4.72
N SER A 82 12.53 4.36 4.85
CA SER A 82 12.59 3.61 6.11
C SER A 82 14.03 3.46 6.58
N ARG A 83 14.22 3.58 7.89
CA ARG A 83 15.53 3.53 8.59
C ARG A 83 16.53 4.65 8.24
N SER A 84 16.14 5.62 7.45
CA SER A 84 17.02 6.76 7.14
C SER A 84 17.08 7.80 8.28
N GLY A 85 16.08 7.80 9.15
CA GLY A 85 15.88 8.87 10.16
C GLY A 85 15.44 10.22 9.55
N GLU A 86 15.25 10.29 8.24
CA GLU A 86 14.94 11.51 7.49
C GLU A 86 13.58 11.46 6.77
N MET A 87 12.73 10.49 7.10
CA MET A 87 11.46 10.23 6.38
C MET A 87 10.57 11.47 6.28
N VAL A 88 10.38 12.19 7.38
CA VAL A 88 9.54 13.39 7.41
C VAL A 88 10.14 14.51 6.57
N SER A 89 11.46 14.69 6.64
CA SER A 89 12.14 15.68 5.81
C SER A 89 12.11 15.31 4.34
N ALA A 90 12.19 14.02 4.02
CA ALA A 90 12.06 13.50 2.67
C ALA A 90 10.66 13.74 2.10
N LEU A 91 9.59 13.50 2.88
CA LEU A 91 8.21 13.80 2.47
C LEU A 91 8.08 15.24 1.98
N PHE A 92 8.49 16.21 2.80
CA PHE A 92 8.38 17.62 2.41
C PHE A 92 9.33 18.01 1.27
N SER A 93 10.47 17.34 1.16
CA SER A 93 11.39 17.53 0.04
C SER A 93 10.79 17.01 -1.27
N GLU A 94 10.13 15.86 -1.26
CA GLU A 94 9.44 15.32 -2.43
C GLU A 94 8.24 16.17 -2.85
N ILE A 95 7.46 16.68 -1.89
CA ILE A 95 6.38 17.65 -2.17
C ILE A 95 6.97 18.89 -2.87
N SER A 96 8.04 19.43 -2.32
CA SER A 96 8.75 20.57 -2.93
C SER A 96 9.25 20.27 -4.34
N ALA A 97 9.84 19.12 -4.56
CA ALA A 97 10.37 18.69 -5.85
C ALA A 97 9.26 18.45 -6.90
N GLY A 98 8.14 17.86 -6.47
CA GLY A 98 6.97 17.62 -7.32
C GLY A 98 6.30 18.90 -7.81
N LEU A 99 6.28 19.94 -6.98
CA LEU A 99 5.75 21.25 -7.35
C LEU A 99 6.65 22.02 -8.33
N SER A 100 7.95 21.75 -8.31
CA SER A 100 8.93 22.50 -9.14
C SER A 100 9.84 21.57 -9.97
N PRO A 101 9.32 20.71 -10.83
CA PRO A 101 10.12 19.69 -11.54
C PRO A 101 11.19 20.26 -12.51
N ARG A 102 11.10 21.52 -12.89
CA ARG A 102 12.00 22.16 -13.84
C ARG A 102 13.10 23.04 -13.22
N LEU A 103 13.14 23.16 -11.93
CA LEU A 103 14.10 24.01 -11.22
C LEU A 103 15.43 23.30 -10.86
N LYS A 104 15.83 22.24 -11.57
CA LYS A 104 17.13 21.55 -11.35
C LYS A 104 18.35 22.48 -11.44
N TRP A 105 18.29 23.58 -12.16
CA TRP A 105 19.36 24.56 -12.22
C TRP A 105 19.44 25.44 -10.96
N TYR A 106 18.32 25.70 -10.27
CA TYR A 106 18.29 26.39 -8.99
C TYR A 106 18.99 25.62 -7.88
N GLN A 107 18.97 24.28 -7.92
CA GLN A 107 19.70 23.46 -6.95
C GLN A 107 21.21 23.72 -7.03
N ARG A 108 21.76 24.00 -8.21
CA ARG A 108 23.18 24.35 -8.39
C ARG A 108 23.50 25.77 -7.87
N LEU A 109 22.58 26.70 -7.98
CA LEU A 109 22.74 28.05 -7.42
C LEU A 109 22.66 28.04 -5.88
N ARG A 110 21.83 27.16 -5.33
CA ARG A 110 21.58 27.00 -3.89
C ARG A 110 22.81 26.53 -3.11
N VAL A 111 23.61 25.61 -3.68
CA VAL A 111 24.87 25.15 -3.06
C VAL A 111 25.85 26.33 -2.88
N ARG A 112 25.81 27.34 -3.72
CA ARG A 112 26.62 28.57 -3.58
C ARG A 112 26.07 29.57 -2.58
N LEU A 113 24.76 29.54 -2.28
CA LEU A 113 24.10 30.51 -1.39
C LEU A 113 23.88 30.02 0.03
N SER A 114 24.12 28.73 0.31
CA SER A 114 23.92 28.11 1.63
C SER A 114 24.87 28.61 2.74
N GLY A 115 25.81 29.48 2.40
CA GLY A 115 26.72 30.11 3.37
C GLY A 115 26.18 31.32 4.13
N TYR A 116 25.00 31.84 3.81
CA TYR A 116 24.43 33.02 4.44
C TYR A 116 23.24 32.66 5.34
N GLY A 117 23.55 32.36 6.60
CA GLY A 117 22.54 32.18 7.64
C GLY A 117 21.91 33.54 8.01
N GLY A 118 20.59 33.58 8.02
CA GLY A 118 19.86 34.64 8.76
C GLY A 118 18.85 35.48 8.00
N ALA A 119 18.54 35.23 6.73
CA ALA A 119 17.69 36.14 5.97
C ALA A 119 16.63 35.46 5.10
N PHE A 120 15.70 34.68 5.72
CA PHE A 120 14.57 34.10 4.99
C PHE A 120 13.77 35.18 4.23
N LYS A 121 13.52 36.37 4.83
CA LYS A 121 12.88 37.51 4.15
C LYS A 121 13.70 37.99 2.94
N HIS A 122 15.02 38.08 3.06
CA HIS A 122 15.87 38.53 1.96
C HIS A 122 16.03 37.48 0.87
N VAL A 123 15.97 36.17 1.20
CA VAL A 123 16.04 35.11 0.22
C VAL A 123 14.76 35.02 -0.61
N VAL A 124 13.60 35.23 0.02
CA VAL A 124 12.30 35.32 -0.70
C VAL A 124 12.30 36.58 -1.59
N GLN A 125 12.75 37.71 -1.09
CA GLN A 125 12.82 38.96 -1.86
C GLN A 125 13.82 38.86 -3.02
N LEU A 126 15.02 38.30 -2.78
CA LEU A 126 16.01 38.05 -3.82
C LEU A 126 15.51 36.99 -4.83
N GLY A 127 14.76 35.98 -4.37
CA GLY A 127 14.10 34.98 -5.23
C GLY A 127 13.07 35.64 -6.13
N LEU A 128 12.25 36.54 -5.62
CA LEU A 128 11.27 37.31 -6.39
C LEU A 128 11.94 38.27 -7.38
N ASP A 129 13.02 38.93 -6.99
CA ASP A 129 13.80 39.84 -7.86
C ASP A 129 14.51 39.07 -8.98
N ILE A 130 15.04 37.88 -8.71
CA ILE A 130 15.65 36.98 -9.71
C ILE A 130 14.57 36.38 -10.63
N LEU A 131 13.38 36.03 -10.10
CA LEU A 131 12.25 35.53 -10.89
C LEU A 131 11.66 36.60 -11.81
N GLY A 132 11.69 37.87 -11.38
CA GLY A 132 11.33 39.03 -12.21
C GLY A 132 12.34 39.31 -13.34
N ALA A 133 13.60 38.92 -13.17
CA ALA A 133 14.67 39.10 -14.16
C ALA A 133 14.84 37.92 -15.13
N CYS A 134 14.33 36.73 -14.80
CA CYS A 134 14.36 35.56 -15.65
C CYS A 134 13.00 35.33 -16.29
N SER A 135 12.92 35.27 -17.61
CA SER A 135 11.74 34.84 -18.35
C SER A 135 11.41 33.39 -17.97
N LEU A 136 10.56 33.22 -16.95
CA LEU A 136 10.00 31.93 -16.59
C LEU A 136 9.15 31.40 -17.77
N PRO A 137 9.20 30.10 -18.06
CA PRO A 137 8.23 29.50 -18.98
C PRO A 137 6.82 29.88 -18.49
N ALA A 138 5.96 30.32 -19.39
CA ALA A 138 4.62 30.86 -19.12
C ALA A 138 3.65 29.92 -18.35
N ASN A 139 4.09 28.73 -18.00
CA ASN A 139 3.34 27.67 -17.33
C ASN A 139 3.75 27.41 -15.86
N VAL A 140 4.67 28.19 -15.30
CA VAL A 140 5.04 28.11 -13.87
C VAL A 140 4.56 29.36 -13.18
N SER A 141 3.53 29.26 -12.34
CA SER A 141 3.09 30.39 -11.53
C SER A 141 4.13 30.69 -10.44
N ILE A 142 4.39 31.97 -10.19
CA ILE A 142 5.30 32.41 -9.11
C ILE A 142 4.82 31.86 -7.77
N GLY A 143 3.50 31.72 -7.57
CA GLY A 143 2.89 31.15 -6.38
C GLY A 143 3.34 29.73 -6.09
N ILE A 144 3.34 28.83 -7.08
CA ILE A 144 3.78 27.44 -6.91
C ILE A 144 5.27 27.36 -6.52
N ALA A 145 6.11 28.24 -7.04
CA ALA A 145 7.53 28.29 -6.64
C ALA A 145 7.69 28.70 -5.16
N VAL A 146 6.89 29.64 -4.68
CA VAL A 146 6.90 30.07 -3.26
C VAL A 146 6.38 28.96 -2.36
N ILE A 147 5.32 28.25 -2.75
CA ILE A 147 4.79 27.09 -2.04
C ILE A 147 5.84 25.97 -1.95
N SER A 148 6.51 25.66 -3.07
CA SER A 148 7.62 24.69 -3.09
C SER A 148 8.72 25.07 -2.10
N TRP A 149 9.08 26.34 -1.98
CA TRP A 149 10.05 26.79 -0.99
C TRP A 149 9.56 26.70 0.45
N GLY A 150 8.26 26.89 0.68
CA GLY A 150 7.62 26.68 1.98
C GLY A 150 7.74 25.23 2.44
N PHE A 151 7.42 24.26 1.57
CA PHE A 151 7.60 22.84 1.87
C PHE A 151 9.07 22.45 2.08
N GLN A 152 9.98 23.07 1.32
CA GLN A 152 11.41 22.87 1.55
C GLN A 152 11.88 23.45 2.89
N ALA A 153 11.30 24.54 3.36
CA ALA A 153 11.61 25.09 4.68
C ALA A 153 11.09 24.17 5.78
N LEU A 154 9.88 23.61 5.64
CA LEU A 154 9.36 22.58 6.53
C LEU A 154 10.27 21.36 6.58
N SER A 155 10.75 20.84 5.44
CA SER A 155 11.71 19.74 5.39
C SER A 155 12.92 19.98 6.28
N LYS A 156 13.48 21.20 6.28
CA LYS A 156 14.63 21.55 7.12
C LYS A 156 14.30 21.66 8.61
N GLU A 157 13.13 22.17 8.95
CA GLU A 157 12.70 22.26 10.35
C GLU A 157 12.44 20.88 10.95
N PHE A 158 11.91 19.95 10.17
CA PHE A 158 11.71 18.56 10.59
C PHE A 158 12.99 17.71 10.59
N SER A 159 14.01 18.06 9.80
CA SER A 159 15.32 17.38 9.81
C SER A 159 16.23 17.79 10.97
N ASN A 160 15.99 18.98 11.56
CA ASN A 160 16.75 19.43 12.72
C ASN A 160 16.17 18.79 13.99
N ASP A 161 16.90 17.89 14.60
CA ASP A 161 16.86 17.26 15.94
C ASP A 161 15.65 17.45 16.90
N ALA A 162 14.69 18.30 16.57
CA ALA A 162 13.58 18.66 17.43
C ALA A 162 12.56 17.53 17.65
N LEU A 163 12.43 16.60 16.68
CA LEU A 163 11.54 15.46 16.77
C LEU A 163 12.25 14.19 17.30
N GLN A 164 13.58 14.18 17.37
CA GLN A 164 14.34 13.02 17.84
C GLN A 164 14.48 12.95 19.39
N GLY A 165 13.70 13.70 20.15
CA GLY A 165 13.74 13.66 21.63
C GLY A 165 15.07 14.13 22.24
N LYS A 166 16.02 14.63 21.45
CA LYS A 166 17.29 15.22 21.91
C LYS A 166 17.19 16.73 22.13
N ALA A 167 16.04 17.20 22.60
CA ALA A 167 15.90 18.60 22.98
C ALA A 167 16.80 18.89 24.19
N LEU A 168 17.92 19.57 23.94
CA LEU A 168 18.68 20.21 25.00
C LEU A 168 17.77 21.20 25.74
N PRO A 169 17.76 21.22 27.08
CA PRO A 169 16.96 22.16 27.87
C PRO A 169 17.28 23.59 27.43
N GLY A 170 16.28 24.28 26.90
CA GLY A 170 16.37 25.70 26.48
C GLY A 170 16.32 26.01 24.98
N LYS A 171 16.38 25.00 24.06
CA LYS A 171 16.26 25.25 22.60
C LYS A 171 14.90 24.90 21.99
N GLY A 172 14.02 24.20 22.69
CA GLY A 172 12.74 23.73 22.15
C GLY A 172 11.76 24.83 21.74
N MET A 173 11.74 25.93 22.47
CA MET A 173 10.78 27.03 22.23
C MET A 173 11.06 27.80 20.94
N GLY A 174 12.32 27.91 20.52
CA GLY A 174 12.70 28.58 19.28
C GLY A 174 12.38 27.80 18.03
N THR A 175 12.41 26.46 18.10
CA THR A 175 12.13 25.57 16.96
C THR A 175 10.62 25.47 16.71
N VAL A 176 9.81 25.33 17.75
CA VAL A 176 8.34 25.31 17.66
C VAL A 176 7.83 26.63 17.06
N ASN A 177 8.36 27.78 17.50
CA ASN A 177 8.00 29.10 16.94
C ASN A 177 8.39 29.24 15.46
N ARG A 178 9.48 28.60 15.00
CA ARG A 178 9.86 28.63 13.59
C ARG A 178 8.96 27.76 12.74
N LEU A 179 8.62 26.57 13.21
CA LEU A 179 7.69 25.66 12.50
C LEU A 179 6.34 26.34 12.29
N HIS A 180 5.77 26.96 13.33
CA HIS A 180 4.51 27.71 13.23
C HIS A 180 4.60 28.84 12.20
N ARG A 181 5.64 29.67 12.26
CA ARG A 181 5.82 30.77 11.29
C ARG A 181 5.97 30.29 9.87
N THR A 182 6.68 29.18 9.65
CA THR A 182 6.85 28.58 8.32
C THR A 182 5.52 28.05 7.81
N LYS A 183 4.74 27.39 8.69
CA LYS A 183 3.41 26.89 8.36
C LYS A 183 2.44 28.02 8.04
N ASP A 184 2.42 29.09 8.85
CA ASP A 184 1.55 30.26 8.65
C ASP A 184 1.87 30.95 7.31
N ALA A 185 3.15 31.15 7.00
CA ALA A 185 3.57 31.72 5.73
C ALA A 185 3.21 30.83 4.53
N LEU A 186 3.28 29.49 4.70
CA LEU A 186 2.87 28.56 3.67
C LEU A 186 1.35 28.58 3.48
N ARG A 187 0.56 28.68 4.57
CA ARG A 187 -0.89 28.82 4.54
C ARG A 187 -1.31 30.07 3.76
N GLU A 188 -0.78 31.23 4.09
CA GLU A 188 -1.07 32.50 3.39
C GLU A 188 -0.81 32.40 1.87
N ASN A 189 0.27 31.72 1.48
CA ASN A 189 0.59 31.52 0.07
C ASN A 189 -0.35 30.52 -0.59
N LEU A 190 -0.77 29.45 0.08
CA LEU A 190 -1.74 28.49 -0.44
C LEU A 190 -3.12 29.11 -0.60
N GLU A 191 -3.59 29.93 0.35
CA GLU A 191 -4.86 30.65 0.28
C GLU A 191 -4.93 31.62 -0.91
N SER A 192 -3.78 32.14 -1.35
CA SER A 192 -3.70 33.03 -2.51
C SER A 192 -3.74 32.31 -3.86
N GLN A 193 -3.74 30.97 -3.86
CA GLN A 193 -3.70 30.11 -5.05
C GLN A 193 -4.99 29.31 -5.19
N SER A 194 -5.28 28.90 -6.40
CA SER A 194 -6.38 27.96 -6.70
C SER A 194 -5.89 26.56 -7.07
N ASP A 195 -4.57 26.35 -7.19
CA ASP A 195 -4.00 25.05 -7.56
C ASP A 195 -4.10 24.08 -6.38
N ARG A 196 -4.45 22.83 -6.66
CA ARG A 196 -4.57 21.74 -5.68
C ARG A 196 -3.30 20.91 -5.63
N ILE A 197 -2.96 20.42 -4.44
CA ILE A 197 -1.83 19.53 -4.21
C ILE A 197 -2.38 18.24 -3.59
N VAL A 198 -2.23 17.11 -4.28
CA VAL A 198 -2.63 15.80 -3.77
C VAL A 198 -1.38 14.97 -3.54
N VAL A 199 -1.14 14.60 -2.29
CA VAL A 199 0.04 13.83 -1.86
C VAL A 199 -0.39 12.41 -1.54
N PHE A 200 0.10 11.45 -2.31
CA PHE A 200 -0.15 10.03 -2.11
C PHE A 200 0.97 9.43 -1.27
N ILE A 201 0.64 8.88 -0.11
CA ILE A 201 1.60 8.21 0.79
C ILE A 201 1.25 6.74 0.83
N ASP A 202 2.10 5.90 0.20
CA ASP A 202 1.88 4.46 0.08
C ASP A 202 2.80 3.66 1.03
N ASP A 203 2.47 2.39 1.22
CA ASP A 203 3.27 1.41 1.97
C ASP A 203 3.56 1.79 3.45
N LEU A 204 2.60 2.46 4.13
CA LEU A 204 2.74 2.77 5.56
C LEU A 204 2.86 1.51 6.42
N ASP A 205 2.20 0.44 6.03
CA ASP A 205 2.19 -0.86 6.70
C ASP A 205 3.51 -1.67 6.55
N ARG A 206 4.53 -1.08 5.91
CA ARG A 206 5.90 -1.63 5.84
C ARG A 206 6.91 -0.89 6.70
N LEU A 207 6.48 0.18 7.34
CA LEU A 207 7.34 1.00 8.18
C LEU A 207 7.48 0.42 9.60
N LEU A 208 8.50 0.86 10.31
CA LEU A 208 8.62 0.61 11.74
C LEU A 208 7.59 1.45 12.51
N ASP A 209 7.15 0.97 13.68
CA ASP A 209 6.13 1.64 14.49
C ASP A 209 6.46 3.10 14.80
N ASP A 210 7.73 3.40 15.15
CA ASP A 210 8.19 4.75 15.45
C ASP A 210 8.17 5.65 14.19
N GLU A 211 8.42 5.07 13.02
CA GLU A 211 8.38 5.77 11.74
C GLU A 211 6.94 6.10 11.34
N ILE A 212 6.01 5.15 11.55
CA ILE A 212 4.56 5.39 11.37
C ILE A 212 4.11 6.54 12.25
N GLY A 213 4.45 6.49 13.54
CA GLY A 213 4.11 7.53 14.50
C GLY A 213 4.62 8.91 14.07
N SER A 214 5.87 9.00 13.64
CA SER A 214 6.50 10.23 13.20
C SER A 214 5.86 10.79 11.91
N LEU A 215 5.56 9.92 10.94
CA LEU A 215 4.96 10.32 9.67
C LEU A 215 3.51 10.79 9.86
N ILE A 216 2.71 10.06 10.63
CA ILE A 216 1.33 10.43 10.93
C ILE A 216 1.27 11.75 11.73
N GLN A 217 2.19 11.96 12.68
CA GLN A 217 2.29 13.25 13.40
C GLN A 217 2.68 14.39 12.46
N ALA A 218 3.60 14.16 11.52
CA ALA A 218 3.97 15.16 10.53
C ALA A 218 2.81 15.53 9.60
N VAL A 219 2.09 14.52 9.09
CA VAL A 219 0.88 14.75 8.27
C VAL A 219 -0.17 15.52 9.06
N LYS A 220 -0.42 15.15 10.33
CA LYS A 220 -1.34 15.89 11.21
C LYS A 220 -0.92 17.34 11.40
N ALA A 221 0.38 17.61 11.55
CA ALA A 221 0.88 18.97 11.79
C ALA A 221 0.64 19.91 10.62
N VAL A 222 0.51 19.39 9.40
CA VAL A 222 0.32 20.17 8.16
C VAL A 222 -0.97 19.79 7.41
N GLY A 223 -1.78 18.89 7.97
CA GLY A 223 -2.98 18.38 7.34
C GLY A 223 -4.12 19.38 7.20
N ASP A 224 -4.01 20.55 7.85
CA ASP A 224 -4.92 21.68 7.77
C ASP A 224 -4.48 22.77 6.78
N LEU A 225 -3.46 22.50 5.96
CA LEU A 225 -3.03 23.44 4.92
C LEU A 225 -4.06 23.47 3.78
N PRO A 226 -4.59 24.66 3.41
CA PRO A 226 -5.59 24.80 2.37
C PRO A 226 -5.09 24.27 1.03
N HIS A 227 -5.97 23.73 0.21
CA HIS A 227 -5.69 23.15 -1.10
C HIS A 227 -4.72 21.95 -1.10
N VAL A 228 -4.41 21.37 0.07
CA VAL A 228 -3.54 20.20 0.20
C VAL A 228 -4.35 19.00 0.68
N THR A 229 -4.37 17.93 -0.11
CA THR A 229 -4.99 16.66 0.24
C THR A 229 -3.91 15.60 0.43
N TYR A 230 -3.92 14.93 1.58
CA TYR A 230 -3.08 13.76 1.84
C TYR A 230 -3.91 12.49 1.67
N VAL A 231 -3.47 11.56 0.83
CA VAL A 231 -4.10 10.26 0.63
C VAL A 231 -3.17 9.19 1.15
N LEU A 232 -3.53 8.60 2.28
CA LEU A 232 -2.74 7.60 3.00
C LEU A 232 -3.24 6.19 2.64
N PHE A 233 -2.34 5.29 2.26
CA PHE A 233 -2.65 3.89 1.95
C PHE A 233 -2.08 3.00 3.03
N TYR A 234 -2.95 2.30 3.78
CA TYR A 234 -2.50 1.54 4.95
C TYR A 234 -3.46 0.41 5.34
N ASP A 235 -2.94 -0.52 6.14
CA ASP A 235 -3.74 -1.45 6.92
C ASP A 235 -4.09 -0.81 8.26
N LYS A 236 -5.40 -0.64 8.52
CA LYS A 236 -5.90 0.06 9.71
C LYS A 236 -5.46 -0.61 11.00
N SER A 237 -5.50 -1.94 11.05
CA SER A 237 -5.15 -2.70 12.24
C SER A 237 -3.67 -2.55 12.58
N TYR A 238 -2.81 -2.64 11.56
CA TYR A 238 -1.37 -2.51 11.72
C TYR A 238 -0.95 -1.10 12.15
N VAL A 239 -1.47 -0.07 11.45
CA VAL A 239 -1.16 1.33 11.78
C VAL A 239 -1.71 1.72 13.16
N ALA A 240 -2.93 1.28 13.51
CA ALA A 240 -3.49 1.52 14.84
C ALA A 240 -2.62 0.92 15.94
N GLN A 241 -2.17 -0.33 15.78
CA GLN A 241 -1.26 -1.00 16.73
C GLN A 241 0.08 -0.27 16.86
N ALA A 242 0.66 0.20 15.76
CA ALA A 242 1.88 1.00 15.79
C ALA A 242 1.69 2.33 16.55
N LEU A 243 0.52 2.96 16.37
CA LEU A 243 0.17 4.21 17.05
C LEU A 243 -0.17 4.03 18.53
N ASP A 244 -0.50 2.84 19.02
CA ASP A 244 -0.73 2.57 20.43
C ASP A 244 0.47 2.98 21.29
N LYS A 245 1.69 2.78 20.81
CA LYS A 245 2.92 3.19 21.49
C LYS A 245 3.02 4.71 21.71
N VAL A 246 2.45 5.50 20.80
CA VAL A 246 2.49 6.96 20.82
C VAL A 246 1.28 7.55 21.54
N SER A 247 0.15 6.85 21.52
CA SER A 247 -1.16 7.33 22.00
C SER A 247 -1.64 6.70 23.31
N HIS A 248 -0.76 5.96 24.03
CA HIS A 248 -1.11 5.24 25.26
C HIS A 248 -2.31 4.28 25.06
N ASP A 249 -2.14 3.30 24.17
CA ASP A 249 -3.13 2.27 23.82
C ASP A 249 -4.45 2.80 23.20
N ARG A 250 -4.36 3.93 22.47
CA ARG A 250 -5.47 4.55 21.76
C ARG A 250 -5.16 4.85 20.29
N GLY A 251 -4.41 3.98 19.65
CA GLY A 251 -3.96 4.21 18.27
C GLY A 251 -5.10 4.32 17.27
N ALA A 252 -6.14 3.50 17.41
CA ALA A 252 -7.33 3.57 16.55
C ALA A 252 -8.06 4.91 16.70
N GLU A 253 -8.34 5.36 17.95
CA GLU A 253 -8.98 6.66 18.21
C GLU A 253 -8.10 7.83 17.75
N PHE A 254 -6.79 7.68 17.84
CA PHE A 254 -5.83 8.69 17.38
C PHE A 254 -5.88 8.82 15.85
N LEU A 255 -5.92 7.70 15.14
CA LEU A 255 -6.04 7.66 13.68
C LEU A 255 -7.36 8.27 13.20
N GLU A 256 -8.48 7.95 13.86
CA GLU A 256 -9.82 8.51 13.56
C GLU A 256 -9.90 10.04 13.72
N LYS A 257 -9.09 10.62 14.60
CA LYS A 257 -9.01 12.09 14.76
C LYS A 257 -8.18 12.77 13.66
N ILE A 258 -7.39 12.01 12.92
CA ILE A 258 -6.50 12.53 11.88
C ILE A 258 -7.11 12.35 10.51
N VAL A 259 -7.63 11.16 10.24
CA VAL A 259 -8.24 10.81 8.95
C VAL A 259 -9.68 11.31 8.91
N GLN A 260 -9.97 12.25 8.02
CA GLN A 260 -11.29 12.83 7.86
C GLN A 260 -12.21 11.96 7.00
N ILE A 261 -11.66 11.32 5.96
CA ILE A 261 -12.41 10.40 5.09
C ILE A 261 -11.78 9.01 5.15
N PRO A 262 -12.36 8.06 5.89
CA PRO A 262 -11.96 6.66 5.81
C PRO A 262 -12.58 6.02 4.56
N ALA A 263 -11.75 5.73 3.58
CA ALA A 263 -12.13 5.09 2.32
C ALA A 263 -11.72 3.61 2.36
N VAL A 264 -12.64 2.74 2.78
CA VAL A 264 -12.36 1.31 2.87
C VAL A 264 -12.28 0.72 1.47
N VAL A 265 -11.19 -0.01 1.19
CA VAL A 265 -11.00 -0.73 -0.07
C VAL A 265 -12.09 -1.80 -0.21
N PRO A 266 -12.87 -1.82 -1.31
CA PRO A 266 -13.87 -2.85 -1.51
C PRO A 266 -13.21 -4.25 -1.52
N GLU A 267 -13.74 -5.15 -0.71
CA GLU A 267 -13.31 -6.54 -0.69
C GLU A 267 -13.53 -7.18 -2.06
N LEU A 268 -12.62 -8.08 -2.42
CA LEU A 268 -12.80 -8.87 -3.62
C LEU A 268 -13.91 -9.90 -3.38
N SER A 269 -14.82 -10.02 -4.35
CA SER A 269 -15.77 -11.12 -4.33
C SER A 269 -15.01 -12.44 -4.45
N PHE A 270 -15.16 -13.32 -3.46
CA PHE A 270 -14.60 -14.69 -3.54
C PHE A 270 -15.05 -15.42 -4.81
N SER A 271 -16.29 -15.19 -5.24
CA SER A 271 -16.82 -15.75 -6.48
C SER A 271 -16.00 -15.33 -7.70
N ASP A 272 -15.67 -14.03 -7.82
CA ASP A 272 -14.91 -13.51 -8.96
C ASP A 272 -13.45 -13.95 -8.90
N LEU A 273 -12.87 -13.98 -7.71
CA LEU A 273 -11.50 -14.47 -7.49
C LEU A 273 -11.36 -15.94 -7.85
N HIS A 274 -12.28 -16.81 -7.38
CA HIS A 274 -12.28 -18.22 -7.68
C HIS A 274 -12.59 -18.51 -9.16
N LYS A 275 -13.45 -17.71 -9.78
CA LYS A 275 -13.70 -17.78 -11.23
C LYS A 275 -12.45 -17.44 -12.03
N SER A 276 -11.73 -16.39 -11.63
CA SER A 276 -10.45 -16.02 -12.24
C SER A 276 -9.41 -17.13 -12.07
N LEU A 277 -9.28 -17.68 -10.85
CA LEU A 277 -8.40 -18.79 -10.56
C LEU A 277 -8.70 -20.01 -11.45
N LYS A 278 -9.97 -20.38 -11.54
CA LYS A 278 -10.42 -21.51 -12.39
C LYS A 278 -10.01 -21.30 -13.84
N ASN A 279 -10.24 -20.10 -14.39
CA ASN A 279 -9.87 -19.77 -15.76
C ASN A 279 -8.35 -19.86 -15.99
N GLU A 280 -7.54 -19.43 -15.02
CA GLU A 280 -6.07 -19.51 -15.12
C GLU A 280 -5.57 -20.97 -15.03
N ILE A 281 -6.12 -21.80 -14.16
CA ILE A 281 -5.80 -23.24 -14.10
C ILE A 281 -6.14 -23.91 -15.43
N LEU A 282 -7.31 -23.59 -16.01
CA LEU A 282 -7.71 -24.12 -17.32
C LEU A 282 -6.74 -23.74 -18.44
N ARG A 283 -6.18 -22.52 -18.41
CA ARG A 283 -5.17 -22.06 -19.39
C ARG A 283 -3.84 -22.80 -19.26
N ILE A 284 -3.49 -23.28 -18.05
CA ILE A 284 -2.20 -23.95 -17.82
C ILE A 284 -2.16 -25.35 -18.42
N GLY A 285 -3.22 -26.09 -18.35
CA GLY A 285 -3.17 -27.46 -18.87
C GLY A 285 -4.47 -28.23 -18.81
N TRP A 286 -5.54 -27.61 -18.48
CA TRP A 286 -6.82 -28.28 -18.37
C TRP A 286 -7.48 -28.40 -19.74
N ARG A 287 -7.63 -29.63 -20.22
CA ARG A 287 -8.11 -29.90 -21.58
C ARG A 287 -9.62 -30.05 -21.71
N ASP A 288 -10.38 -30.29 -20.62
CA ASP A 288 -11.81 -30.46 -20.67
C ASP A 288 -12.57 -29.92 -19.45
N ASN A 289 -13.88 -29.76 -19.61
CA ASN A 289 -14.78 -29.27 -18.57
C ASN A 289 -14.59 -30.05 -17.27
N LEU A 290 -14.45 -29.30 -16.15
CA LEU A 290 -14.58 -29.83 -14.80
C LEU A 290 -15.85 -30.69 -14.76
N SER A 291 -15.71 -31.98 -14.81
CA SER A 291 -16.81 -32.91 -14.64
C SER A 291 -17.32 -32.79 -13.20
N PHE A 292 -18.63 -32.95 -13.04
CA PHE A 292 -19.25 -33.01 -11.71
C PHE A 292 -18.65 -34.17 -10.93
N GLY A 293 -18.02 -33.92 -9.79
CA GLY A 293 -17.46 -34.95 -8.94
C GLY A 293 -16.19 -34.52 -8.19
N ARG A 294 -15.26 -35.47 -8.02
CA ARG A 294 -14.01 -35.32 -7.25
C ARG A 294 -13.22 -34.05 -7.61
N GLU A 295 -13.16 -33.70 -8.88
CA GLU A 295 -12.42 -32.52 -9.36
C GLU A 295 -13.00 -31.22 -8.83
N GLN A 296 -14.33 -31.11 -8.83
CA GLN A 296 -15.02 -29.92 -8.26
C GLN A 296 -14.83 -29.87 -6.74
N ASP A 297 -14.80 -31.01 -6.06
CA ASP A 297 -14.58 -31.11 -4.63
C ASP A 297 -13.14 -30.67 -4.27
N ILE A 298 -12.12 -31.14 -4.99
CA ILE A 298 -10.74 -30.72 -4.80
C ILE A 298 -10.61 -29.20 -5.01
N PHE A 299 -11.17 -28.68 -6.09
CA PHE A 299 -11.11 -27.26 -6.36
C PHE A 299 -11.77 -26.44 -5.25
N ASN A 300 -13.00 -26.79 -4.87
CA ASN A 300 -13.78 -26.02 -3.91
C ASN A 300 -13.32 -26.20 -2.46
N GLN A 301 -12.88 -27.42 -2.08
CA GLN A 301 -12.59 -27.75 -0.67
C GLN A 301 -11.09 -27.71 -0.37
N CYS A 302 -10.23 -28.00 -1.35
CA CYS A 302 -8.80 -28.10 -1.12
C CYS A 302 -8.00 -26.91 -1.67
N ILE A 303 -8.55 -26.13 -2.61
CA ILE A 303 -7.82 -25.00 -3.22
C ILE A 303 -8.47 -23.65 -2.85
N CYS A 304 -9.76 -23.51 -3.13
CA CYS A 304 -10.48 -22.24 -2.93
C CYS A 304 -10.37 -21.63 -1.53
N PRO A 305 -10.43 -22.39 -0.41
CA PRO A 305 -10.37 -21.85 0.94
C PRO A 305 -9.07 -21.09 1.25
N PHE A 306 -7.99 -21.41 0.56
CA PHE A 306 -6.68 -20.77 0.75
C PHE A 306 -6.47 -19.53 -0.10
N ILE A 307 -7.31 -19.33 -1.13
CA ILE A 307 -7.17 -18.21 -2.07
C ILE A 307 -8.11 -17.09 -1.64
N ARG A 308 -7.61 -16.20 -0.81
CA ARG A 308 -8.36 -15.06 -0.24
C ARG A 308 -8.05 -13.73 -0.92
N SER A 309 -6.91 -13.65 -1.60
CA SER A 309 -6.45 -12.44 -2.28
C SER A 309 -5.89 -12.74 -3.68
N LYS A 310 -5.78 -11.71 -4.52
CA LYS A 310 -5.08 -11.83 -5.82
C LYS A 310 -3.63 -12.27 -5.62
N ARG A 311 -2.98 -11.85 -4.55
CA ARG A 311 -1.61 -12.24 -4.21
C ARG A 311 -1.52 -13.74 -3.92
N ASP A 312 -2.47 -14.30 -3.15
CA ASP A 312 -2.51 -15.75 -2.90
C ASP A 312 -2.68 -16.50 -4.19
N MET A 313 -3.61 -16.05 -5.04
CA MET A 313 -3.83 -16.65 -6.36
C MET A 313 -2.55 -16.63 -7.21
N MET A 314 -1.84 -15.51 -7.26
CA MET A 314 -0.61 -15.42 -8.07
C MET A 314 0.52 -16.28 -7.52
N ARG A 315 0.70 -16.33 -6.19
CA ARG A 315 1.67 -17.23 -5.55
C ARG A 315 1.37 -18.67 -5.87
N PHE A 316 0.11 -19.07 -5.73
CA PHE A 316 -0.35 -20.42 -6.06
C PHE A 316 -0.10 -20.74 -7.55
N LEU A 317 -0.54 -19.91 -8.48
CA LEU A 317 -0.42 -20.15 -9.91
C LEU A 317 1.04 -20.22 -10.37
N ASN A 318 1.93 -19.36 -9.85
CA ASN A 318 3.33 -19.39 -10.21
C ASN A 318 4.02 -20.67 -9.74
N ASP A 319 3.73 -21.10 -8.53
CA ASP A 319 4.27 -22.31 -7.97
C ASP A 319 3.68 -23.56 -8.68
N PHE A 320 2.38 -23.56 -8.92
CA PHE A 320 1.71 -24.60 -9.69
C PHE A 320 2.28 -24.74 -11.10
N ARG A 321 2.49 -23.62 -11.82
CA ARG A 321 3.12 -23.63 -13.15
C ARG A 321 4.53 -24.22 -13.14
N LEU A 322 5.31 -23.95 -12.09
CA LEU A 322 6.66 -24.50 -11.95
C LEU A 322 6.66 -26.01 -11.88
N TYR A 323 5.81 -26.57 -11.02
CA TYR A 323 5.75 -28.03 -10.84
C TYR A 323 5.03 -28.74 -11.98
N TYR A 324 4.01 -28.13 -12.54
CA TYR A 324 3.34 -28.67 -13.72
C TYR A 324 4.28 -28.76 -14.93
N ALA A 325 5.12 -27.74 -15.13
CA ALA A 325 6.16 -27.79 -16.18
C ALA A 325 7.21 -28.88 -15.95
N ALA A 326 7.48 -29.26 -14.73
CA ALA A 326 8.45 -30.28 -14.37
C ALA A 326 7.88 -31.71 -14.42
N LEU A 327 6.62 -31.90 -14.02
CA LEU A 327 5.97 -33.18 -13.89
C LEU A 327 5.12 -33.56 -15.13
N GLY A 328 4.68 -32.54 -15.88
CA GLY A 328 3.93 -32.70 -17.11
C GLY A 328 2.69 -33.56 -16.98
N ASP A 329 2.53 -34.52 -17.91
CA ASP A 329 1.39 -35.41 -17.96
C ASP A 329 1.51 -36.65 -17.03
N ASP A 330 2.58 -36.74 -16.22
CA ASP A 330 2.82 -37.86 -15.31
C ASP A 330 1.93 -37.80 -14.05
N VAL A 331 1.27 -36.68 -13.78
CA VAL A 331 0.43 -36.47 -12.60
C VAL A 331 -0.93 -35.89 -13.00
N GLU A 332 -1.94 -36.24 -12.21
CA GLU A 332 -3.26 -35.63 -12.37
C GLU A 332 -3.20 -34.14 -11.94
N LEU A 333 -3.75 -33.26 -12.80
CA LEU A 333 -3.61 -31.82 -12.68
C LEU A 333 -4.14 -31.27 -11.34
N LEU A 334 -5.30 -31.72 -10.90
CA LEU A 334 -5.92 -31.24 -9.67
C LEU A 334 -5.30 -31.80 -8.42
N ASP A 335 -4.81 -33.03 -8.47
CA ASP A 335 -4.05 -33.59 -7.36
C ASP A 335 -2.76 -32.79 -7.15
N LEU A 336 -2.07 -32.41 -8.23
CA LEU A 336 -0.92 -31.51 -8.18
C LEU A 336 -1.31 -30.12 -7.65
N ALA A 337 -2.45 -29.58 -8.08
CA ALA A 337 -2.95 -28.30 -7.61
C ALA A 337 -3.30 -28.33 -6.11
N GLY A 338 -3.95 -29.40 -5.63
CA GLY A 338 -4.26 -29.61 -4.22
C GLY A 338 -3.00 -29.70 -3.36
N ILE A 339 -2.02 -30.50 -3.77
CA ILE A 339 -0.73 -30.63 -3.08
C ILE A 339 0.04 -29.30 -3.10
N THR A 340 -0.03 -28.55 -4.21
CA THR A 340 0.58 -27.21 -4.30
C THR A 340 -0.06 -26.24 -3.29
N ALA A 341 -1.38 -26.26 -3.15
CA ALA A 341 -2.08 -25.44 -2.16
C ALA A 341 -1.65 -25.79 -0.73
N LEU A 342 -1.60 -27.06 -0.38
CA LEU A 342 -1.10 -27.50 0.94
C LEU A 342 0.32 -27.01 1.19
N ARG A 343 1.22 -27.15 0.23
CA ARG A 343 2.62 -26.76 0.37
C ARG A 343 2.80 -25.27 0.64
N ILE A 344 2.02 -24.42 -0.03
CA ILE A 344 2.14 -22.96 0.08
C ILE A 344 1.45 -22.41 1.32
N PHE A 345 0.28 -22.95 1.65
CA PHE A 345 -0.62 -22.37 2.66
C PHE A 345 -0.69 -23.16 3.96
N CYS A 346 -0.35 -24.44 3.92
CA CYS A 346 -0.36 -25.36 5.06
C CYS A 346 0.91 -26.22 5.08
N SER A 347 2.06 -25.58 5.25
CA SER A 347 3.38 -26.24 5.19
C SER A 347 3.53 -27.38 6.18
N GLU A 348 2.96 -27.27 7.37
CA GLU A 348 3.00 -28.31 8.40
C GLU A 348 2.22 -29.56 7.98
N LEU A 349 1.00 -29.37 7.43
CA LEU A 349 0.22 -30.48 6.90
C LEU A 349 0.89 -31.12 5.69
N TYR A 350 1.51 -30.31 4.83
CA TYR A 350 2.30 -30.83 3.71
C TYR A 350 3.48 -31.70 4.17
N GLN A 351 4.22 -31.27 5.19
CA GLN A 351 5.30 -32.06 5.79
C GLN A 351 4.77 -33.36 6.38
N TRP A 352 3.68 -33.30 7.15
CA TRP A 352 3.04 -34.49 7.71
C TRP A 352 2.63 -35.49 6.62
N VAL A 353 2.01 -35.02 5.53
CA VAL A 353 1.66 -35.83 4.36
C VAL A 353 2.91 -36.50 3.75
N SER A 354 4.01 -35.75 3.62
CA SER A 354 5.28 -36.25 3.11
C SER A 354 5.89 -37.34 3.99
N GLU A 355 5.90 -37.13 5.31
CA GLU A 355 6.41 -38.10 6.29
C GLU A 355 5.58 -39.39 6.38
N LYS A 356 4.28 -39.27 6.17
CA LYS A 356 3.31 -40.39 6.18
C LYS A 356 3.06 -40.98 4.82
N ARG A 357 3.85 -40.61 3.80
CA ARG A 357 3.65 -41.02 2.41
C ARG A 357 3.40 -42.51 2.29
N ASP A 358 4.27 -43.35 2.84
CA ASP A 358 4.18 -44.82 2.74
C ASP A 358 2.88 -45.36 3.38
N TYR A 359 2.43 -44.71 4.47
CA TYR A 359 1.17 -45.03 5.13
C TYR A 359 -0.06 -44.63 4.28
N LEU A 360 0.00 -43.48 3.62
CA LEU A 360 -1.09 -42.95 2.79
C LEU A 360 -1.16 -43.63 1.42
N THR A 361 -0.04 -44.09 0.89
CA THR A 361 0.05 -44.75 -0.41
C THR A 361 0.01 -46.28 -0.32
N ASP A 362 0.19 -46.86 0.88
CA ASP A 362 0.16 -48.29 1.14
C ASP A 362 -1.30 -48.80 1.12
N LEU A 363 -1.96 -48.62 -0.03
CA LEU A 363 -3.17 -49.33 -0.39
C LEU A 363 -2.75 -50.72 -0.84
N GLU A 364 -2.43 -51.61 0.12
CA GLU A 364 -2.45 -53.04 -0.17
C GLU A 364 -3.83 -53.36 -0.78
N PHE A 365 -3.84 -53.75 -2.04
CA PHE A 365 -4.98 -54.41 -2.68
C PHE A 365 -5.20 -55.75 -1.98
N VAL A 366 -5.84 -55.72 -0.83
CA VAL A 366 -6.28 -56.92 -0.12
C VAL A 366 -7.74 -57.16 -0.47
N ASP A 367 -7.99 -58.37 -0.93
CA ASP A 367 -9.29 -58.93 -1.28
C ASP A 367 -10.38 -58.53 -0.25
N ASN A 368 -11.42 -57.84 -0.71
CA ASN A 368 -12.43 -57.09 0.06
C ASN A 368 -13.37 -57.94 0.94
N ASN A 369 -13.08 -59.21 1.24
CA ASN A 369 -14.01 -60.15 1.85
C ASN A 369 -13.72 -60.56 3.32
N SER A 370 -12.85 -59.90 4.06
CA SER A 370 -12.63 -60.25 5.47
C SER A 370 -13.06 -59.15 6.45
N GLU A 371 -13.92 -59.47 7.43
CA GLU A 371 -14.32 -58.61 8.55
C GLU A 371 -13.10 -58.02 9.30
N MET A 372 -11.97 -58.67 9.24
CA MET A 372 -10.72 -58.26 9.85
C MET A 372 -10.09 -57.06 9.12
N TYR A 373 -10.36 -56.89 7.82
CA TYR A 373 -9.91 -55.80 6.99
C TYR A 373 -10.69 -54.51 7.30
N VAL A 374 -12.02 -54.61 7.38
CA VAL A 374 -12.92 -53.48 7.71
C VAL A 374 -12.57 -52.90 9.11
N ASN A 375 -12.29 -53.75 10.09
CA ASN A 375 -11.90 -53.31 11.43
C ASN A 375 -10.51 -52.66 11.48
N ARG A 376 -9.56 -53.07 10.62
CA ARG A 376 -8.25 -52.43 10.48
C ARG A 376 -8.34 -51.09 9.76
N GLN A 377 -9.14 -50.97 8.73
CA GLN A 377 -9.39 -49.71 8.03
C GLN A 377 -10.06 -48.66 8.95
N ASN A 378 -11.14 -49.03 9.61
CA ASN A 378 -11.82 -48.13 10.56
C ASN A 378 -10.90 -47.64 11.68
N LYS A 379 -9.96 -48.47 12.13
CA LYS A 379 -8.98 -48.10 13.14
C LYS A 379 -7.87 -47.21 12.58
N LYS A 380 -7.48 -47.40 11.31
CA LYS A 380 -6.51 -46.55 10.60
C LYS A 380 -7.14 -45.17 10.28
N GLU A 381 -8.39 -45.15 9.79
CA GLU A 381 -9.14 -43.94 9.51
C GLU A 381 -9.33 -43.06 10.76
N LYS A 382 -9.77 -43.65 11.86
CA LYS A 382 -9.95 -42.94 13.11
C LYS A 382 -8.64 -42.36 13.66
N LYS A 383 -7.53 -43.08 13.55
CA LYS A 383 -6.22 -42.60 13.95
C LYS A 383 -5.71 -41.47 13.04
N LEU A 384 -6.03 -41.56 11.76
CA LEU A 384 -5.71 -40.50 10.78
C LEU A 384 -6.52 -39.22 11.03
N GLU A 385 -7.83 -39.37 11.31
CA GLU A 385 -8.69 -38.23 11.68
C GLU A 385 -8.20 -37.53 12.95
N ASP A 386 -7.83 -38.27 13.97
CA ASP A 386 -7.29 -37.74 15.23
C ASP A 386 -5.95 -36.97 14.99
N GLU A 387 -5.05 -37.51 14.15
CA GLU A 387 -3.76 -36.88 13.81
C GLU A 387 -3.95 -35.63 12.89
N ILE A 388 -4.90 -35.67 11.94
CA ILE A 388 -5.24 -34.50 11.10
C ILE A 388 -5.82 -33.37 11.97
N HIS A 389 -6.72 -33.68 12.89
CA HIS A 389 -7.27 -32.71 13.82
C HIS A 389 -6.19 -32.11 14.74
N ALA A 390 -5.23 -32.90 15.17
CA ALA A 390 -4.10 -32.40 15.95
C ALA A 390 -3.19 -31.45 15.14
N ALA A 391 -2.93 -31.79 13.88
CA ALA A 391 -2.12 -30.95 12.97
C ALA A 391 -2.84 -29.65 12.50
N GLN A 392 -4.18 -29.63 12.48
CA GLN A 392 -4.97 -28.45 12.16
C GLN A 392 -5.06 -27.45 13.33
N ASN A 393 -4.84 -27.94 14.57
CA ASN A 393 -4.95 -27.14 15.79
C ASN A 393 -3.59 -26.69 16.35
N ALA A 394 -2.49 -27.09 15.72
CA ALA A 394 -1.13 -26.65 16.02
C ALA A 394 -0.71 -25.47 15.11
#